data_13a8b2387581ef4d503992239ef2f217
#
_entry.id   13a8b2387581ef4d503992239ef2f217
#
_cell.length_a   1.000
_cell.length_b   1.000
_cell.length_c   1.000
_cell.angle_alpha   90.00
_cell.angle_beta   90.00
_cell.angle_gamma   90.00
#
_symmetry.space_group_name_H-M   'P 1'
#
loop_
_entity.id
_entity.type
_entity.pdbx_description
1 polymer ?
#
loop_
_entity_poly.entity_id
_entity_poly.type
_entity_poly.pdbx_seq_one_letter_code
_entity_poly.pdbx_strand_id
1 'polypeptide(L)'
;MLFEYADYARRIADLRERAERSAEKAGTGLTLRESAEGKFRLVFAGQFSAGKSTIIKALTGIKDIRTGAGITTDSVQSYDWSGIEVTDTPGIHTEKRPDHDKLSYDAIASADMLVFVVTNELFDSNLAEHFRKLAIDQDKAGEMILVVNKMTRTARGNTP
;
A
#
# COMPACT_ATOMS: atom_id res chain seq x y z
N MET A 1 3.99 4.73 21.51
CA MET A 1 3.46 4.68 20.12
C MET A 1 3.97 3.48 19.31
N LEU A 2 5.26 3.11 19.33
CA LEU A 2 5.78 1.92 18.60
C LEU A 2 5.25 0.57 19.12
N PHE A 3 4.89 0.48 20.38
CA PHE A 3 4.36 -0.76 20.97
C PHE A 3 2.92 -1.10 20.55
N GLU A 4 2.12 -0.10 20.17
CA GLU A 4 0.73 -0.31 19.77
C GLU A 4 0.62 -1.02 18.41
N TYR A 5 1.52 -0.74 17.46
CA TYR A 5 1.48 -1.36 16.14
C TYR A 5 1.84 -2.86 16.16
N ALA A 6 2.81 -3.27 16.96
CA ALA A 6 3.13 -4.69 17.14
C ALA A 6 1.96 -5.46 17.77
N ASP A 7 1.22 -4.81 18.67
CA ASP A 7 0.01 -5.37 19.28
C ASP A 7 -1.13 -5.47 18.26
N TYR A 8 -1.29 -4.48 17.38
CA TYR A 8 -2.25 -4.53 16.28
C TYR A 8 -1.96 -5.67 15.31
N ALA A 9 -0.72 -5.83 14.87
CA ALA A 9 -0.32 -6.91 13.96
C ALA A 9 -0.61 -8.30 14.59
N ARG A 10 -0.31 -8.46 15.88
CA ARG A 10 -0.60 -9.70 16.62
C ARG A 10 -2.12 -9.95 16.73
N ARG A 11 -2.91 -8.91 17.00
CA ARG A 11 -4.38 -9.02 17.07
C ARG A 11 -5.01 -9.35 15.72
N ILE A 12 -4.49 -8.81 14.62
CA ILE A 12 -4.93 -9.15 13.27
C ILE A 12 -4.61 -10.60 12.95
N ALA A 13 -3.41 -11.09 13.29
CA ALA A 13 -3.03 -12.48 13.12
C ALA A 13 -3.95 -13.43 13.90
N ASP A 14 -4.27 -13.11 15.16
CA ASP A 14 -5.20 -13.89 15.98
C ASP A 14 -6.63 -13.90 15.41
N LEU A 15 -7.09 -12.75 14.93
CA LEU A 15 -8.41 -12.65 14.29
C LEU A 15 -8.49 -13.47 13.00
N ARG A 16 -7.43 -13.47 12.19
CA ARG A 16 -7.34 -14.30 10.99
C ARG A 16 -7.41 -15.78 11.32
N GLU A 17 -6.57 -16.25 12.23
CA GLU A 17 -6.55 -17.64 12.66
C GLU A 17 -7.92 -18.12 13.21
N ARG A 18 -8.61 -17.21 13.92
CA ARG A 18 -9.97 -17.48 14.41
C ARG A 18 -11.00 -17.54 13.29
N ALA A 19 -10.89 -16.65 12.30
CA ALA A 19 -11.77 -16.62 11.14
C ALA A 19 -11.59 -17.87 10.26
N GLU A 20 -10.36 -18.31 10.04
CA GLU A 20 -10.03 -19.55 9.31
C GLU A 20 -10.61 -20.77 9.98
N ARG A 21 -10.37 -20.91 11.29
CA ARG A 21 -10.93 -22.01 12.06
C ARG A 21 -12.47 -22.03 12.03
N SER A 22 -13.10 -20.86 12.00
CA SER A 22 -14.55 -20.73 11.89
C SER A 22 -15.06 -21.09 10.50
N ALA A 23 -14.36 -20.68 9.46
CA ALA A 23 -14.66 -20.98 8.06
C ALA A 23 -14.52 -22.47 7.76
N GLU A 24 -13.46 -23.11 8.27
CA GLU A 24 -13.22 -24.55 8.16
C GLU A 24 -14.34 -25.36 8.83
N LYS A 25 -14.78 -24.94 10.03
CA LYS A 25 -15.94 -25.55 10.72
C LYS A 25 -17.26 -25.36 10.00
N ALA A 26 -17.42 -24.26 9.27
CA ALA A 26 -18.64 -23.95 8.50
C ALA A 26 -18.62 -24.61 7.10
N GLY A 27 -17.54 -25.27 6.69
CA GLY A 27 -17.42 -25.87 5.36
C GLY A 27 -17.41 -24.84 4.21
N THR A 28 -17.22 -23.57 4.54
CA THR A 28 -17.06 -22.50 3.55
C THR A 28 -15.58 -22.41 3.23
N GLY A 29 -15.17 -22.73 2.01
CA GLY A 29 -13.78 -22.67 1.58
C GLY A 29 -13.20 -21.23 1.52
N LEU A 30 -13.30 -20.50 2.63
CA LEU A 30 -12.74 -19.18 2.79
C LEU A 30 -11.22 -19.34 2.97
N THR A 31 -10.48 -19.19 1.89
CA THR A 31 -9.03 -19.12 1.96
C THR A 31 -8.65 -17.67 2.25
N LEU A 32 -8.31 -17.38 3.49
CA LEU A 32 -7.68 -16.09 3.80
C LEU A 32 -6.28 -16.11 3.16
N ARG A 33 -5.95 -15.04 2.45
CA ARG A 33 -4.63 -14.93 1.80
C ARG A 33 -3.54 -14.96 2.86
N GLU A 34 -2.75 -16.02 2.88
CA GLU A 34 -1.56 -16.07 3.73
C GLU A 34 -0.46 -15.20 3.13
N SER A 35 0.09 -14.32 3.94
CA SER A 35 1.42 -13.82 3.68
C SER A 35 2.40 -14.99 3.91
N ALA A 36 3.39 -15.18 3.05
CA ALA A 36 4.31 -16.32 3.09
C ALA A 36 5.06 -16.49 4.44
N GLU A 37 4.98 -15.54 5.33
CA GLU A 37 5.61 -15.56 6.66
C GLU A 37 4.67 -15.12 7.80
N GLY A 38 3.35 -15.03 7.58
CA GLY A 38 2.40 -14.57 8.62
C GLY A 38 2.56 -13.09 8.99
N LYS A 39 3.36 -12.30 8.26
CA LYS A 39 3.52 -10.87 8.47
C LYS A 39 2.39 -10.09 7.82
N PHE A 40 1.95 -9.03 8.49
CA PHE A 40 1.01 -8.08 7.89
C PHE A 40 1.70 -7.30 6.76
N ARG A 41 1.09 -7.29 5.58
CA ARG A 41 1.65 -6.64 4.37
C ARG A 41 0.98 -5.30 4.13
N LEU A 42 1.75 -4.23 4.30
CA LEU A 42 1.37 -2.86 4.00
C LEU A 42 2.02 -2.43 2.67
N VAL A 43 1.23 -2.33 1.61
CA VAL A 43 1.74 -2.00 0.27
C VAL A 43 1.45 -0.54 -0.06
N PHE A 44 2.48 0.18 -0.47
CA PHE A 44 2.38 1.55 -0.98
C PHE A 44 2.37 1.53 -2.50
N ALA A 45 1.27 1.98 -3.09
CA ALA A 45 1.11 2.12 -4.53
C ALA A 45 0.54 3.49 -4.90
N GLY A 46 0.39 3.75 -6.17
CA GLY A 46 -0.18 4.99 -6.68
C GLY A 46 0.74 5.72 -7.64
N GLN A 47 0.45 6.98 -7.86
CA GLN A 47 1.04 7.79 -8.90
C GLN A 47 2.57 7.85 -8.86
N PHE A 48 3.18 7.88 -10.06
CA PHE A 48 4.60 8.16 -10.22
C PHE A 48 4.98 9.49 -9.53
N SER A 49 6.11 9.49 -8.84
CA SER A 49 6.60 10.69 -8.11
C SER A 49 5.65 11.25 -7.03
N ALA A 50 4.60 10.52 -6.62
CA ALA A 50 3.68 10.97 -5.56
C ALA A 50 4.34 11.03 -4.17
N GLY A 51 5.54 10.48 -4.00
CA GLY A 51 6.30 10.52 -2.74
C GLY A 51 6.12 9.28 -1.86
N LYS A 52 5.74 8.14 -2.41
CA LYS A 52 5.58 6.86 -1.69
C LYS A 52 6.80 6.53 -0.83
N SER A 53 7.97 6.40 -1.43
CA SER A 53 9.23 6.09 -0.73
C SER A 53 9.56 7.12 0.35
N THR A 54 9.24 8.40 0.13
CA THR A 54 9.45 9.47 1.12
C THR A 54 8.52 9.29 2.32
N ILE A 55 7.27 8.93 2.08
CA ILE A 55 6.29 8.66 3.15
C ILE A 55 6.71 7.42 3.93
N ILE A 56 7.11 6.34 3.25
CA ILE A 56 7.59 5.12 3.89
C ILE A 56 8.79 5.44 4.78
N LYS A 57 9.79 6.18 4.26
CA LYS A 57 10.96 6.59 5.03
C LYS A 57 10.62 7.42 6.27
N ALA A 58 9.69 8.37 6.13
CA ALA A 58 9.23 9.20 7.23
C ALA A 58 8.46 8.40 8.29
N LEU A 59 7.65 7.43 7.85
CA LEU A 59 6.84 6.59 8.72
C LEU A 59 7.68 5.57 9.49
N THR A 60 8.60 4.89 8.79
CA THR A 60 9.35 3.76 9.32
C THR A 60 10.68 4.15 9.97
N GLY A 61 11.26 5.28 9.58
CA GLY A 61 12.60 5.70 9.98
C GLY A 61 13.73 4.91 9.30
N ILE A 62 13.43 4.01 8.36
CA ILE A 62 14.43 3.20 7.65
C ILE A 62 15.31 4.11 6.77
N LYS A 63 16.62 4.12 7.04
CA LYS A 63 17.56 5.03 6.38
C LYS A 63 17.89 4.64 4.94
N ASP A 64 17.88 3.36 4.63
CA ASP A 64 18.32 2.80 3.35
C ASP A 64 17.30 3.00 2.21
N ILE A 65 16.12 3.54 2.51
CA ILE A 65 15.13 3.87 1.49
C ILE A 65 15.65 5.05 0.66
N ARG A 66 15.87 4.79 -0.62
CA ARG A 66 16.30 5.82 -1.56
C ARG A 66 15.15 6.77 -1.89
N THR A 67 15.39 8.04 -1.67
CA THR A 67 14.40 9.10 -1.95
C THR A 67 15.11 10.25 -2.64
N GLY A 68 14.45 10.96 -3.54
CA GLY A 68 15.00 12.15 -4.19
C GLY A 68 14.39 12.44 -5.56
N ALA A 69 14.57 13.66 -6.04
CA ALA A 69 14.16 14.03 -7.39
C ALA A 69 15.00 13.23 -8.42
N GLY A 70 14.33 12.48 -9.29
CA GLY A 70 14.96 11.64 -10.29
C GLY A 70 15.29 10.21 -9.86
N ILE A 71 15.12 9.86 -8.58
CA ILE A 71 15.18 8.46 -8.12
C ILE A 71 13.79 7.85 -8.27
N THR A 72 13.70 6.81 -9.08
CA THR A 72 12.47 6.06 -9.32
C THR A 72 12.61 4.67 -8.73
N THR A 73 11.53 4.17 -8.16
CA THR A 73 11.45 2.78 -7.76
C THR A 73 11.20 1.95 -9.01
N ASP A 74 12.24 1.27 -9.51
CA ASP A 74 12.17 0.46 -10.73
C ASP A 74 11.75 -0.99 -10.47
N SER A 75 11.70 -1.39 -9.20
CA SER A 75 11.31 -2.72 -8.75
C SER A 75 10.58 -2.63 -7.42
N VAL A 76 9.78 -3.65 -7.12
CA VAL A 76 9.15 -3.78 -5.80
C VAL A 76 10.24 -3.94 -4.73
N GLN A 77 10.17 -3.13 -3.68
CA GLN A 77 11.11 -3.17 -2.55
C GLN A 77 10.32 -3.43 -1.27
N SER A 78 10.70 -4.45 -0.52
CA SER A 78 10.09 -4.77 0.77
C SER A 78 11.06 -4.50 1.92
N TYR A 79 10.50 -4.00 3.02
CA TYR A 79 11.22 -3.64 4.24
C TYR A 79 10.50 -4.22 5.45
N ASP A 80 11.25 -4.75 6.43
CA ASP A 80 10.66 -5.12 7.72
C ASP A 80 10.57 -3.89 8.62
N TRP A 81 9.38 -3.61 9.11
CA TRP A 81 9.12 -2.56 10.07
C TRP A 81 8.35 -3.11 11.28
N SER A 82 9.09 -3.49 12.30
CA SER A 82 8.52 -4.00 13.55
C SER A 82 7.54 -5.18 13.35
N GLY A 83 7.88 -6.11 12.46
CA GLY A 83 7.06 -7.27 12.14
C GLY A 83 5.98 -7.03 11.07
N ILE A 84 5.93 -5.82 10.50
CA ILE A 84 5.10 -5.48 9.34
C ILE A 84 6.00 -5.48 8.10
N GLU A 85 5.58 -6.16 7.05
CA GLU A 85 6.23 -6.04 5.74
C GLU A 85 5.70 -4.80 5.02
N VAL A 86 6.54 -3.78 4.90
CA VAL A 86 6.22 -2.55 4.17
C VAL A 86 6.80 -2.65 2.77
N THR A 87 5.95 -2.57 1.75
CA THR A 87 6.35 -2.72 0.36
C THR A 87 6.17 -1.41 -0.40
N ASP A 88 7.26 -0.93 -1.02
CA ASP A 88 7.26 0.19 -1.96
C ASP A 88 7.17 -0.33 -3.39
N THR A 89 6.20 0.14 -4.16
CA THR A 89 6.03 -0.28 -5.55
C THR A 89 6.43 0.81 -6.53
N PRO A 90 6.82 0.44 -7.77
CA PRO A 90 6.92 1.38 -8.87
C PRO A 90 5.65 2.23 -9.00
N GLY A 91 5.79 3.45 -9.51
CA GLY A 91 4.63 4.31 -9.78
C GLY A 91 3.74 3.69 -10.85
N ILE A 92 2.45 3.62 -10.59
CA ILE A 92 1.43 3.25 -11.57
C ILE A 92 1.25 4.43 -12.53
N HIS A 93 0.87 4.13 -13.76
CA HIS A 93 0.66 5.12 -14.80
C HIS A 93 1.95 5.71 -15.36
N THR A 94 2.79 4.85 -15.85
CA THR A 94 3.87 5.24 -16.75
C THR A 94 3.57 4.62 -18.11
N GLU A 95 2.94 5.39 -19.02
CA GLU A 95 2.70 4.97 -20.42
C GLU A 95 3.95 4.37 -21.09
N LYS A 96 5.09 4.62 -20.50
CA LYS A 96 6.41 4.19 -20.98
C LYS A 96 6.86 2.82 -20.47
N ARG A 97 6.21 2.24 -19.42
CA ARG A 97 6.66 0.99 -18.78
C ARG A 97 5.52 0.14 -18.24
N PRO A 98 4.81 -0.59 -19.10
CA PRO A 98 3.69 -1.45 -18.69
C PRO A 98 4.11 -2.56 -17.71
N ASP A 99 5.39 -2.97 -17.73
CA ASP A 99 5.92 -3.97 -16.80
C ASP A 99 5.88 -3.49 -15.33
N HIS A 100 6.02 -2.18 -15.08
CA HIS A 100 5.91 -1.60 -13.75
C HIS A 100 4.50 -1.70 -13.20
N ASP A 101 3.49 -1.54 -14.04
CA ASP A 101 2.10 -1.66 -13.64
C ASP A 101 1.81 -3.10 -13.18
N LYS A 102 2.29 -4.10 -13.93
CA LYS A 102 2.12 -5.50 -13.55
C LYS A 102 2.76 -5.82 -12.20
N LEU A 103 4.02 -5.42 -11.98
CA LEU A 103 4.72 -5.63 -10.70
C LEU A 103 3.97 -4.97 -9.54
N SER A 104 3.44 -3.77 -9.76
CA SER A 104 2.66 -3.06 -8.75
C SER A 104 1.34 -3.78 -8.45
N TYR A 105 0.62 -4.25 -9.48
CA TYR A 105 -0.63 -4.98 -9.30
C TYR A 105 -0.42 -6.33 -8.60
N ASP A 106 0.66 -7.06 -8.89
CA ASP A 106 0.98 -8.33 -8.23
C ASP A 106 1.26 -8.11 -6.73
N ALA A 107 2.02 -7.05 -6.39
CA ALA A 107 2.25 -6.68 -5.00
C ALA A 107 0.95 -6.26 -4.29
N ILE A 108 0.11 -5.45 -4.93
CA ILE A 108 -1.18 -5.01 -4.40
C ILE A 108 -2.11 -6.20 -4.15
N ALA A 109 -2.13 -7.17 -5.05
CA ALA A 109 -2.96 -8.36 -4.90
C ALA A 109 -2.66 -9.14 -3.62
N SER A 110 -1.41 -9.11 -3.14
CA SER A 110 -0.98 -9.79 -1.91
C SER A 110 -1.06 -8.90 -0.66
N ALA A 111 -1.48 -7.63 -0.78
CA ALA A 111 -1.55 -6.68 0.32
C ALA A 111 -2.69 -7.00 1.29
N ASP A 112 -2.41 -6.88 2.58
CA ASP A 112 -3.43 -6.85 3.64
C ASP A 112 -4.02 -5.45 3.80
N MET A 113 -3.19 -4.43 3.51
CA MET A 113 -3.61 -3.04 3.44
C MET A 113 -2.84 -2.32 2.32
N LEU A 114 -3.58 -1.55 1.54
CA LEU A 114 -3.06 -0.73 0.47
C LEU A 114 -3.05 0.74 0.88
N VAL A 115 -1.90 1.40 0.80
CA VAL A 115 -1.79 2.87 0.88
C VAL A 115 -1.64 3.41 -0.54
N PHE A 116 -2.73 3.98 -1.06
CA PHE A 116 -2.74 4.54 -2.42
C PHE A 116 -2.40 6.03 -2.38
N VAL A 117 -1.23 6.39 -2.91
CA VAL A 117 -0.68 7.74 -2.81
C VAL A 117 -0.84 8.49 -4.12
N VAL A 118 -1.50 9.65 -4.06
CA VAL A 118 -1.72 10.56 -5.17
C VAL A 118 -1.22 11.96 -4.83
N THR A 119 -1.15 12.86 -5.82
CA THR A 119 -0.90 14.28 -5.60
C THR A 119 -2.18 15.08 -5.83
N ASN A 120 -2.22 16.32 -5.33
CA ASN A 120 -3.37 17.21 -5.53
C ASN A 120 -3.57 17.65 -6.99
N GLU A 121 -2.56 17.50 -7.83
CA GLU A 121 -2.59 18.01 -9.21
C GLU A 121 -3.20 17.05 -10.22
N LEU A 122 -3.42 15.78 -9.85
CA LEU A 122 -3.64 14.73 -10.83
C LEU A 122 -4.63 13.67 -10.34
N PHE A 123 -5.90 14.02 -10.37
CA PHE A 123 -6.94 13.02 -10.54
C PHE A 123 -7.36 13.04 -12.02
N ASP A 124 -6.43 12.65 -12.92
CA ASP A 124 -6.76 12.48 -14.32
C ASP A 124 -7.58 11.20 -14.56
N SER A 125 -8.11 11.06 -15.75
CA SER A 125 -8.97 9.93 -16.12
C SER A 125 -8.26 8.57 -15.97
N ASN A 126 -6.95 8.53 -16.20
CA ASN A 126 -6.17 7.30 -16.13
C ASN A 126 -5.94 6.88 -14.68
N LEU A 127 -5.59 7.83 -13.81
CA LEU A 127 -5.45 7.56 -12.37
C LEU A 127 -6.79 7.14 -11.76
N ALA A 128 -7.89 7.76 -12.18
CA ALA A 128 -9.23 7.37 -11.76
C ALA A 128 -9.58 5.94 -12.19
N GLU A 129 -9.16 5.53 -13.38
CA GLU A 129 -9.35 4.15 -13.86
C GLU A 129 -8.55 3.14 -13.05
N HIS A 130 -7.27 3.42 -12.76
CA HIS A 130 -6.46 2.59 -11.88
C HIS A 130 -7.04 2.50 -10.47
N PHE A 131 -7.47 3.62 -9.92
CA PHE A 131 -8.12 3.64 -8.61
C PHE A 131 -9.39 2.77 -8.60
N ARG A 132 -10.25 2.94 -9.62
CA ARG A 132 -11.46 2.15 -9.76
C ARG A 132 -11.16 0.65 -9.88
N LYS A 133 -10.17 0.29 -10.71
CA LYS A 133 -9.73 -1.10 -10.88
C LYS A 133 -9.28 -1.72 -9.56
N LEU A 134 -8.50 -0.99 -8.76
CA LEU A 134 -8.04 -1.47 -7.46
C LEU A 134 -9.19 -1.56 -6.44
N ALA A 135 -9.99 -0.51 -6.35
CA ALA A 135 -11.05 -0.43 -5.35
C ALA A 135 -12.20 -1.40 -5.63
N ILE A 136 -12.60 -1.55 -6.90
CA ILE A 136 -13.79 -2.30 -7.31
C ILE A 136 -13.40 -3.67 -7.86
N ASP A 137 -12.58 -3.72 -8.93
CA ASP A 137 -12.33 -4.97 -9.65
C ASP A 137 -11.44 -5.94 -8.82
N GLN A 138 -10.56 -5.40 -7.96
CA GLN A 138 -9.73 -6.18 -7.03
C GLN A 138 -10.24 -6.20 -5.59
N ASP A 139 -11.42 -5.62 -5.35
CA ASP A 139 -12.09 -5.59 -4.04
C ASP A 139 -11.22 -5.04 -2.90
N LYS A 140 -10.37 -4.03 -3.21
CA LYS A 140 -9.45 -3.42 -2.25
C LYS A 140 -10.02 -2.22 -1.51
N ALA A 141 -11.25 -1.78 -1.80
CA ALA A 141 -11.84 -0.58 -1.20
C ALA A 141 -11.89 -0.63 0.34
N GLY A 142 -12.18 -1.80 0.93
CA GLY A 142 -12.21 -1.99 2.37
C GLY A 142 -10.83 -2.10 3.05
N GLU A 143 -9.78 -2.29 2.25
CA GLU A 143 -8.40 -2.49 2.70
C GLU A 143 -7.48 -1.35 2.21
N MET A 144 -8.05 -0.20 1.80
CA MET A 144 -7.31 0.88 1.16
C MET A 144 -7.39 2.20 1.94
N ILE A 145 -6.22 2.85 2.08
CA ILE A 145 -6.09 4.22 2.57
C ILE A 145 -5.67 5.10 1.39
N LEU A 146 -6.47 6.11 1.06
CA LEU A 146 -6.11 7.13 0.09
C LEU A 146 -5.32 8.25 0.75
N VAL A 147 -4.11 8.50 0.27
CA VAL A 147 -3.24 9.58 0.72
C VAL A 147 -3.07 10.61 -0.38
N VAL A 148 -3.50 11.84 -0.14
CA VAL A 148 -3.23 12.98 -1.03
C VAL A 148 -1.99 13.72 -0.51
N ASN A 149 -0.88 13.60 -1.23
CA ASN A 149 0.40 14.20 -0.86
C ASN A 149 0.70 15.46 -1.69
N LYS A 150 1.76 16.17 -1.33
CA LYS A 150 2.24 17.40 -2.02
C LYS A 150 1.17 18.49 -2.13
N MET A 151 0.32 18.62 -1.11
CA MET A 151 -0.67 19.70 -1.04
C MET A 151 0.03 21.04 -0.93
N THR A 152 -0.37 22.00 -1.78
CA THR A 152 0.17 23.35 -1.74
C THR A 152 -0.37 24.09 -0.51
N ARG A 153 0.53 24.64 0.32
CA ARG A 153 0.13 25.53 1.41
C ARG A 153 -0.22 26.89 0.82
N THR A 154 -1.45 27.31 0.96
CA THR A 154 -1.84 28.71 0.65
C THR A 154 -1.66 29.60 1.88
N ALA A 155 -1.63 30.93 1.69
CA ALA A 155 -1.55 31.90 2.79
C ALA A 155 -2.71 31.79 3.80
N ARG A 156 -3.76 31.06 3.48
CA ARG A 156 -4.94 30.80 4.34
C ARG A 156 -4.94 29.42 4.98
N GLY A 157 -3.83 28.69 4.92
CA GLY A 157 -3.73 27.30 5.37
C GLY A 157 -3.98 26.30 4.25
N ASN A 158 -3.90 25.01 4.57
CA ASN A 158 -4.27 23.96 3.63
C ASN A 158 -5.78 24.02 3.41
N THR A 159 -6.19 24.48 2.25
CA THR A 159 -7.54 24.25 1.75
C THR A 159 -7.55 22.93 1.00
N PRO A 160 -8.50 22.01 1.32
CA PRO A 160 -8.68 20.79 0.55
C PRO A 160 -9.01 21.09 -0.90
#